data_0aa855083b8a9b9e60727f9a39956f0d
#
_entry.id   0aa855083b8a9b9e60727f9a39956f0d
#
_cell.length_a   1.000
_cell.length_b   1.000
_cell.length_c   1.000
_cell.angle_alpha   90.00
_cell.angle_beta   90.00
_cell.angle_gamma   90.00
#
_symmetry.space_group_name_H-M   'P 1'
#
loop_
_entity.id
_entity.type
_entity.pdbx_description
1 polymer ?
#
loop_
_entity_poly.entity_id
_entity_poly.type
_entity_poly.pdbx_seq_one_letter_code
_entity_poly.pdbx_strand_id
1 'polypeptide(L)'
;MKKLLTLLFSLFVLSSTSVFAEWTKIYTDDEETIYLDLNTLKENLGSIYWWNLVDLKEAGPDAELSGKVYMQGDCAITRTKLLTAISYSQPMGEEELDTRTPDDPNWNFQPPDSIGGFLLDTSCKLLNASAKERERKF
;
A
#
# COMPACT_ATOMS: atom_id res chain seq x y z
N MET A 1 8.07 53.12 6.96
CA MET A 1 8.92 51.95 6.88
C MET A 1 8.45 50.78 7.76
N LYS A 2 7.78 51.01 8.87
CA LYS A 2 7.28 49.90 9.73
C LYS A 2 6.11 49.10 9.15
N LYS A 3 5.39 49.60 8.16
CA LYS A 3 4.25 48.91 7.51
C LYS A 3 4.65 47.99 6.36
N LEU A 4 5.86 48.08 5.84
CA LEU A 4 6.36 47.24 4.76
C LEU A 4 6.92 45.89 5.28
N LEU A 5 7.35 45.85 6.54
CA LEU A 5 7.95 44.66 7.14
C LEU A 5 6.91 43.60 7.57
N THR A 6 5.67 44.06 7.78
CA THR A 6 4.57 43.17 8.19
C THR A 6 3.92 42.42 7.02
N LEU A 7 4.11 42.87 5.80
CA LEU A 7 3.57 42.23 4.59
C LEU A 7 4.45 41.10 4.04
N LEU A 8 5.72 41.06 4.40
CA LEU A 8 6.67 40.01 3.95
C LEU A 8 6.60 38.73 4.79
N PHE A 9 5.98 38.76 5.96
CA PHE A 9 5.86 37.62 6.85
C PHE A 9 4.60 36.73 6.60
N SER A 10 3.68 37.26 5.76
CA SER A 10 2.40 36.61 5.47
C SER A 10 2.42 35.64 4.29
N LEU A 11 3.54 35.46 3.60
CA LEU A 11 3.63 34.61 2.40
C LEU A 11 4.34 33.26 2.63
N PHE A 12 4.56 32.90 3.90
CA PHE A 12 5.04 31.54 4.25
C PHE A 12 3.83 30.64 4.52
N VAL A 13 2.87 30.63 3.60
CA VAL A 13 1.73 29.71 3.65
C VAL A 13 2.17 28.35 3.13
N LEU A 14 2.51 27.44 4.07
CA LEU A 14 2.01 26.09 4.14
C LEU A 14 1.78 25.41 2.77
N SER A 15 2.84 25.09 2.07
CA SER A 15 2.80 23.95 1.16
C SER A 15 2.82 22.69 2.04
N SER A 16 1.69 22.37 2.65
CA SER A 16 1.42 21.03 3.13
C SER A 16 1.42 20.14 1.91
N THR A 17 2.55 19.57 1.55
CA THR A 17 2.59 18.47 0.61
C THR A 17 1.88 17.30 1.30
N SER A 18 0.61 17.14 1.00
CA SER A 18 -0.12 15.92 1.32
C SER A 18 0.65 14.79 0.65
N VAL A 19 1.35 13.98 1.44
CA VAL A 19 1.92 12.71 0.95
C VAL A 19 0.73 11.79 0.75
N PHE A 20 0.09 11.89 -0.41
CA PHE A 20 -0.87 10.88 -0.84
C PHE A 20 -0.09 9.62 -1.15
N ALA A 21 -0.56 8.47 -0.64
CA ALA A 21 -0.09 7.17 -1.09
C ALA A 21 -0.25 7.11 -2.61
N GLU A 22 0.83 6.81 -3.33
CA GLU A 22 0.81 6.67 -4.77
C GLU A 22 0.39 5.24 -5.13
N TRP A 23 -0.92 5.05 -5.28
CA TRP A 23 -1.51 3.76 -5.63
C TRP A 23 -1.27 3.42 -7.09
N THR A 24 -0.43 2.42 -7.33
CA THR A 24 -0.19 1.87 -8.67
C THR A 24 -1.08 0.67 -8.90
N LYS A 25 -1.94 0.75 -9.92
CA LYS A 25 -2.80 -0.38 -10.30
C LYS A 25 -1.95 -1.53 -10.85
N ILE A 26 -2.12 -2.73 -10.27
CA ILE A 26 -1.37 -3.92 -10.64
C ILE A 26 -2.26 -5.07 -11.12
N TYR A 27 -3.55 -5.05 -10.78
CA TYR A 27 -4.49 -6.09 -11.18
C TYR A 27 -5.91 -5.52 -11.29
N THR A 28 -6.73 -6.07 -12.17
CA THR A 28 -8.17 -5.81 -12.23
C THR A 28 -8.89 -6.97 -12.90
N ASP A 29 -10.08 -7.30 -12.41
CA ASP A 29 -11.02 -8.24 -12.99
C ASP A 29 -12.46 -7.71 -12.88
N ASP A 30 -13.47 -8.59 -12.96
CA ASP A 30 -14.88 -8.20 -12.89
C ASP A 30 -15.35 -7.91 -11.45
N GLU A 31 -14.59 -8.31 -10.43
CA GLU A 31 -14.96 -8.18 -9.03
C GLU A 31 -14.20 -7.04 -8.33
N GLU A 32 -12.91 -6.86 -8.67
CA GLU A 32 -12.05 -5.94 -7.93
C GLU A 32 -10.94 -5.32 -8.79
N THR A 33 -10.36 -4.25 -8.27
CA THR A 33 -9.09 -3.66 -8.73
C THR A 33 -8.12 -3.59 -7.57
N ILE A 34 -6.88 -4.05 -7.78
CA ILE A 34 -5.84 -4.06 -6.76
C ILE A 34 -4.74 -3.09 -7.12
N TYR A 35 -4.37 -2.29 -6.14
CA TYR A 35 -3.29 -1.31 -6.21
C TYR A 35 -2.21 -1.64 -5.20
N LEU A 36 -0.97 -1.30 -5.53
CA LEU A 36 0.19 -1.40 -4.66
C LEU A 36 0.73 -0.01 -4.37
N ASP A 37 1.07 0.26 -3.11
CA ASP A 37 1.79 1.47 -2.72
C ASP A 37 3.29 1.22 -2.84
N LEU A 38 3.89 1.71 -3.92
CA LEU A 38 5.32 1.56 -4.19
C LEU A 38 6.20 2.32 -3.18
N ASN A 39 5.69 3.37 -2.54
CA ASN A 39 6.43 4.16 -1.57
C ASN A 39 6.63 3.41 -0.24
N THR A 40 5.73 2.47 0.08
CA THR A 40 5.81 1.66 1.31
C THR A 40 6.48 0.32 1.11
N LEU A 41 6.71 -0.08 -0.14
CA LEU A 41 7.39 -1.33 -0.47
C LEU A 41 8.85 -1.30 -0.01
N LYS A 42 9.20 -2.15 0.94
CA LYS A 42 10.53 -2.19 1.54
C LYS A 42 10.95 -3.59 1.96
N GLU A 43 12.26 -3.80 2.03
CA GLU A 43 12.86 -4.97 2.66
C GLU A 43 13.34 -4.64 4.08
N ASN A 44 13.15 -5.57 4.98
CA ASN A 44 13.72 -5.55 6.32
C ASN A 44 13.96 -6.98 6.82
N LEU A 45 15.18 -7.29 7.23
CA LEU A 45 15.58 -8.59 7.81
C LEU A 45 15.17 -9.81 6.93
N GLY A 46 15.33 -9.69 5.61
CA GLY A 46 15.03 -10.77 4.67
C GLY A 46 13.54 -10.95 4.34
N SER A 47 12.66 -10.13 4.87
CA SER A 47 11.26 -10.06 4.52
C SER A 47 10.94 -8.78 3.78
N ILE A 48 9.95 -8.82 2.90
CA ILE A 48 9.40 -7.63 2.26
C ILE A 48 8.10 -7.21 2.92
N TYR A 49 7.82 -5.92 2.91
CA TYR A 49 6.62 -5.32 3.50
C TYR A 49 5.98 -4.36 2.52
N TRP A 50 4.65 -4.38 2.40
CA TRP A 50 3.92 -3.48 1.53
C TRP A 50 2.47 -3.27 1.97
N TRP A 51 1.89 -2.15 1.51
CA TRP A 51 0.47 -1.93 1.52
C TRP A 51 -0.13 -2.19 0.14
N ASN A 52 -1.23 -2.89 0.09
CA ASN A 52 -2.10 -2.92 -1.08
C ASN A 52 -3.50 -2.42 -0.75
N LEU A 53 -4.14 -1.83 -1.74
CA LEU A 53 -5.53 -1.39 -1.71
C LEU A 53 -6.33 -2.28 -2.65
N VAL A 54 -7.42 -2.82 -2.16
CA VAL A 54 -8.42 -3.55 -2.94
C VAL A 54 -9.64 -2.66 -3.08
N ASP A 55 -10.04 -2.37 -4.29
CA ASP A 55 -11.21 -1.55 -4.61
C ASP A 55 -12.27 -2.45 -5.24
N LEU A 56 -13.40 -2.65 -4.55
CA LEU A 56 -14.46 -3.57 -4.94
C LEU A 56 -15.40 -2.89 -5.93
N LYS A 57 -15.87 -3.63 -6.94
CA LYS A 57 -16.87 -3.14 -7.91
C LYS A 57 -18.28 -3.22 -7.36
N GLU A 58 -18.52 -4.11 -6.41
CA GLU A 58 -19.76 -4.23 -5.65
C GLU A 58 -19.44 -4.31 -4.16
N ALA A 59 -20.34 -3.79 -3.32
CA ALA A 59 -20.14 -3.82 -1.88
C ALA A 59 -20.04 -5.24 -1.33
N GLY A 60 -19.06 -5.46 -0.45
CA GLY A 60 -18.91 -6.71 0.27
C GLY A 60 -19.94 -6.91 1.38
N PRO A 61 -19.84 -8.02 2.15
CA PRO A 61 -20.84 -8.42 3.14
C PRO A 61 -21.08 -7.40 4.26
N ASP A 62 -20.05 -6.66 4.65
CA ASP A 62 -20.10 -5.63 5.69
C ASP A 62 -20.27 -4.22 5.11
N ALA A 63 -20.80 -4.12 3.87
CA ALA A 63 -20.99 -2.89 3.11
C ALA A 63 -19.68 -2.14 2.79
N GLU A 64 -18.55 -2.82 2.84
CA GLU A 64 -17.27 -2.28 2.41
C GLU A 64 -17.20 -2.16 0.88
N LEU A 65 -16.63 -1.06 0.40
CA LEU A 65 -16.31 -0.82 -1.01
C LEU A 65 -14.82 -0.84 -1.30
N SER A 66 -13.99 -0.77 -0.27
CA SER A 66 -12.55 -0.96 -0.42
C SER A 66 -11.90 -1.45 0.87
N GLY A 67 -10.67 -1.95 0.75
CA GLY A 67 -9.85 -2.38 1.86
C GLY A 67 -8.38 -2.07 1.63
N LYS A 68 -7.66 -1.72 2.70
CA LYS A 68 -6.20 -1.65 2.71
C LYS A 68 -5.65 -2.81 3.52
N VAL A 69 -4.59 -3.43 3.01
CA VAL A 69 -3.98 -4.61 3.63
C VAL A 69 -2.47 -4.40 3.74
N TYR A 70 -1.95 -4.52 4.96
CA TYR A 70 -0.51 -4.50 5.21
C TYR A 70 0.01 -5.92 5.31
N MET A 71 1.00 -6.24 4.47
CA MET A 71 1.51 -7.59 4.30
C MET A 71 3.01 -7.65 4.58
N GLN A 72 3.42 -8.79 5.11
CA GLN A 72 4.81 -9.26 5.12
C GLN A 72 4.94 -10.43 4.18
N GLY A 73 5.99 -10.47 3.38
CA GLY A 73 6.24 -11.55 2.43
C GLY A 73 7.66 -12.11 2.52
N ASP A 74 7.78 -13.38 2.18
CA ASP A 74 9.04 -14.10 2.01
C ASP A 74 9.15 -14.54 0.55
N CYS A 75 10.02 -13.87 -0.21
CA CYS A 75 10.19 -14.12 -1.63
C CYS A 75 10.82 -15.49 -1.94
N ALA A 76 11.62 -16.03 -1.01
CA ALA A 76 12.33 -17.28 -1.21
C ALA A 76 11.41 -18.52 -1.06
N ILE A 77 10.45 -18.43 -0.13
CA ILE A 77 9.58 -19.57 0.24
C ILE A 77 8.14 -19.37 -0.26
N THR A 78 7.83 -18.24 -0.87
CA THR A 78 6.50 -17.91 -1.42
C THR A 78 5.39 -17.97 -0.36
N ARG A 79 5.55 -17.24 0.72
CA ARG A 79 4.58 -17.16 1.82
C ARG A 79 4.39 -15.72 2.27
N THR A 80 3.22 -15.45 2.83
CA THR A 80 2.84 -14.12 3.34
C THR A 80 2.24 -14.19 4.73
N LYS A 81 2.30 -13.06 5.45
CA LYS A 81 1.54 -12.81 6.67
C LYS A 81 0.68 -11.57 6.47
N LEU A 82 -0.56 -11.64 6.93
CA LEU A 82 -1.40 -10.47 7.12
C LEU A 82 -1.01 -9.79 8.44
N LEU A 83 -0.60 -8.53 8.36
CA LEU A 83 -0.25 -7.74 9.55
C LEU A 83 -1.39 -6.83 10.00
N THR A 84 -2.10 -6.21 9.06
CA THR A 84 -3.26 -5.35 9.33
C THR A 84 -4.18 -5.33 8.12
N ALA A 85 -5.48 -5.30 8.36
CA ALA A 85 -6.50 -5.08 7.35
C ALA A 85 -7.46 -3.98 7.81
N ILE A 86 -7.76 -3.05 6.93
CA ILE A 86 -8.67 -1.92 7.17
C ILE A 86 -9.74 -1.95 6.10
N SER A 87 -11.02 -1.97 6.49
CA SER A 87 -12.16 -1.89 5.58
C SER A 87 -12.72 -0.48 5.55
N TYR A 88 -13.26 -0.08 4.39
CA TYR A 88 -13.77 1.26 4.13
C TYR A 88 -15.12 1.20 3.45
N SER A 89 -16.03 2.13 3.79
CA SER A 89 -17.36 2.21 3.21
C SER A 89 -17.40 2.87 1.83
N GLN A 90 -16.31 3.52 1.42
CA GLN A 90 -16.18 4.18 0.13
C GLN A 90 -15.04 3.58 -0.69
N PRO A 91 -15.01 3.79 -2.02
CA PRO A 91 -13.88 3.40 -2.85
C PRO A 91 -12.57 4.06 -2.44
N MET A 92 -11.46 3.47 -2.85
CA MET A 92 -10.10 4.03 -2.72
C MET A 92 -9.66 4.30 -1.27
N GLY A 93 -10.19 3.56 -0.29
CA GLY A 93 -9.79 3.66 1.11
C GLY A 93 -10.28 4.92 1.81
N GLU A 94 -11.49 5.35 1.48
CA GLU A 94 -12.16 6.47 2.11
C GLU A 94 -13.22 5.98 3.11
N GLU A 95 -13.35 6.67 4.23
CA GLU A 95 -14.31 6.38 5.31
C GLU A 95 -14.16 4.99 5.93
N GLU A 96 -13.24 4.88 6.89
CA GLU A 96 -12.94 3.65 7.61
C GLU A 96 -14.15 3.09 8.34
N LEU A 97 -14.39 1.78 8.17
CA LEU A 97 -15.40 1.01 8.87
C LEU A 97 -14.82 0.22 10.04
N ASP A 98 -13.71 -0.51 9.80
CA ASP A 98 -13.11 -1.41 10.78
C ASP A 98 -11.63 -1.61 10.50
N THR A 99 -10.86 -1.83 11.57
CA THR A 99 -9.44 -2.19 11.48
C THR A 99 -9.20 -3.47 12.28
N ARG A 100 -8.57 -4.46 11.63
CA ARG A 100 -8.21 -5.76 12.20
C ARG A 100 -6.71 -5.97 12.15
N THR A 101 -6.11 -6.18 13.32
CA THR A 101 -4.71 -6.55 13.46
C THR A 101 -4.64 -7.88 14.20
N PRO A 102 -4.19 -8.96 13.55
CA PRO A 102 -4.05 -10.25 14.21
C PRO A 102 -3.05 -10.19 15.37
N ASP A 103 -3.41 -10.76 16.53
CA ASP A 103 -2.51 -10.82 17.68
C ASP A 103 -1.28 -11.72 17.40
N ASP A 104 -1.50 -12.79 16.65
CA ASP A 104 -0.45 -13.73 16.21
C ASP A 104 -0.60 -14.05 14.72
N PRO A 105 0.01 -13.21 13.84
CA PRO A 105 -0.09 -13.42 12.40
C PRO A 105 0.68 -14.66 11.96
N ASN A 106 0.00 -15.57 11.26
CA ASN A 106 0.57 -16.80 10.75
C ASN A 106 1.11 -16.66 9.33
N TRP A 107 2.16 -17.42 9.00
CA TRP A 107 2.61 -17.59 7.63
C TRP A 107 1.65 -18.46 6.84
N ASN A 108 1.24 -17.97 5.67
CA ASN A 108 0.41 -18.67 4.71
C ASN A 108 1.17 -18.84 3.40
N PHE A 109 1.32 -20.07 2.94
CA PHE A 109 1.90 -20.35 1.63
C PHE A 109 0.94 -19.89 0.53
N GLN A 110 1.49 -19.19 -0.47
CA GLN A 110 0.71 -18.66 -1.56
C GLN A 110 0.88 -19.53 -2.82
N PRO A 111 -0.18 -20.20 -3.29
CA PRO A 111 -0.12 -20.94 -4.55
C PRO A 111 0.23 -20.00 -5.73
N PRO A 112 0.99 -20.48 -6.73
CA PRO A 112 1.43 -19.65 -7.86
C PRO A 112 0.27 -19.01 -8.64
N ASP A 113 -0.85 -19.70 -8.76
CA ASP A 113 -2.04 -19.25 -9.51
C ASP A 113 -3.04 -18.45 -8.66
N SER A 114 -2.67 -18.11 -7.42
CA SER A 114 -3.50 -17.30 -6.53
C SER A 114 -3.19 -15.81 -6.65
N ILE A 115 -4.16 -14.96 -6.31
CA ILE A 115 -3.95 -13.50 -6.21
C ILE A 115 -2.85 -13.20 -5.19
N GLY A 116 -2.83 -13.89 -4.04
CA GLY A 116 -1.77 -13.72 -3.05
C GLY A 116 -0.37 -14.06 -3.59
N GLY A 117 -0.24 -15.12 -4.38
CA GLY A 117 1.00 -15.48 -5.07
C GLY A 117 1.42 -14.44 -6.09
N PHE A 118 0.49 -13.93 -6.88
CA PHE A 118 0.72 -12.85 -7.84
C PHE A 118 1.18 -11.55 -7.16
N LEU A 119 0.53 -11.15 -6.07
CA LEU A 119 0.89 -9.95 -5.31
C LEU A 119 2.29 -10.05 -4.71
N LEU A 120 2.63 -11.19 -4.13
CA LEU A 120 3.96 -11.45 -3.56
C LEU A 120 5.03 -11.41 -4.65
N ASP A 121 4.84 -12.13 -5.75
CA ASP A 121 5.80 -12.18 -6.88
C ASP A 121 6.00 -10.79 -7.49
N THR A 122 4.93 -10.04 -7.71
CA THR A 122 4.97 -8.67 -8.22
C THR A 122 5.74 -7.75 -7.27
N SER A 123 5.46 -7.81 -5.97
CA SER A 123 6.15 -6.99 -4.94
C SER A 123 7.64 -7.33 -4.88
N CYS A 124 8.02 -8.60 -4.92
CA CYS A 124 9.42 -9.05 -4.96
C CYS A 124 10.15 -8.53 -6.20
N LYS A 125 9.53 -8.60 -7.37
CA LYS A 125 10.12 -8.13 -8.64
C LYS A 125 10.30 -6.61 -8.65
N LEU A 126 9.31 -5.86 -8.18
CA LEU A 126 9.38 -4.39 -8.12
C LEU A 126 10.44 -3.90 -7.16
N LEU A 127 10.59 -4.54 -6.00
CA LEU A 127 11.64 -4.22 -5.05
C LEU A 127 13.03 -4.44 -5.65
N ASN A 128 13.25 -5.58 -6.31
CA ASN A 128 14.52 -5.90 -6.99
C ASN A 128 14.83 -4.93 -8.14
N ALA A 129 13.84 -4.53 -8.92
CA ALA A 129 14.00 -3.55 -9.99
C ALA A 129 14.41 -2.17 -9.45
N SER A 130 13.80 -1.73 -8.34
CA SER A 130 14.15 -0.45 -7.69
C SER A 130 15.55 -0.47 -7.08
N ALA A 131 16.01 -1.61 -6.56
CA ALA A 131 17.37 -1.78 -6.05
C ALA A 131 18.41 -1.66 -7.18
N LYS A 132 18.19 -2.35 -8.31
CA LYS A 132 19.07 -2.28 -9.49
C LYS A 132 19.12 -0.87 -10.10
N GLU A 133 18.01 -0.14 -10.09
CA GLU A 133 17.98 1.25 -10.57
C GLU A 133 18.80 2.18 -9.67
N ARG A 134 18.78 1.97 -8.36
CA ARG A 134 19.65 2.72 -7.41
C ARG A 134 21.11 2.42 -7.63
N GLU A 135 21.50 1.14 -7.82
CA GLU A 135 22.89 0.75 -8.06
C GLU A 135 23.48 1.36 -9.37
N ARG A 136 22.63 1.53 -10.40
CA ARG A 136 23.08 2.15 -11.67
C ARG A 136 23.34 3.66 -11.59
N LYS A 137 22.84 4.34 -10.57
CA LYS A 137 22.99 5.79 -10.39
C LYS A 137 24.25 6.18 -9.61
N PHE A 138 24.98 5.22 -9.08
CA PHE A 138 26.24 5.38 -8.37
C PHE A 138 27.37 4.67 -9.10
#